data_0f40afe7b125a4dd93e159deccb827a7
#
_entry.id   0f40afe7b125a4dd93e159deccb827a7
#
_cell.length_a   1.000
_cell.length_b   1.000
_cell.length_c   1.000
_cell.angle_alpha   90.00
_cell.angle_beta   90.00
_cell.angle_gamma   90.00
#
_symmetry.space_group_name_H-M   'P 1'
#
loop_
_entity.id
_entity.type
_entity.pdbx_description
1 polymer ?
#
loop_
_entity_poly.entity_id
_entity_poly.type
_entity_poly.pdbx_seq_one_letter_code
_entity_poly.pdbx_strand_id
1 'polypeptide(L)'
;MKILAISGGRAKGNNEMLLRAALQAAKQVCGAEIEVVRIHDLNLKNCIGCESCMRGLTTGGDGKCVLKDDDMVWLTERIGEADGFIVTAPIYDLIPSGTMVNLVNRALGIGKEFQLSCRANPKVGAVISLGGSDWINFSEPIIDLTLCNLSKSAVVVDRLIVGHNPAPSMVVLNDAVMERARQLGRNVGEALLKRRDGQSFGYVGDSGVCPVCHCKLLEMRGNNQVACPYCDARGTLTVVDRQVKLVWDEDSMEKNRFTVYGETEHRKGIGLGHKRAAENREQIRERMAALEDFGGTIILPERNA
;
A
#
# COMPACT_ATOMS: atom_id res chain seq x y z
N MET A 1 -12.74 12.31 16.20
CA MET A 1 -12.16 11.51 15.12
C MET A 1 -10.88 12.18 14.65
N LYS A 2 -9.87 11.38 14.28
CA LYS A 2 -8.55 11.88 13.83
C LYS A 2 -8.22 11.32 12.44
N ILE A 3 -7.78 12.18 11.53
CA ILE A 3 -7.24 11.82 10.22
C ILE A 3 -5.73 12.04 10.24
N LEU A 4 -4.95 11.00 9.96
CA LEU A 4 -3.53 11.09 9.71
C LEU A 4 -3.28 11.14 8.20
N ALA A 5 -2.75 12.25 7.73
CA ALA A 5 -2.31 12.39 6.35
C ALA A 5 -0.81 12.07 6.23
N ILE A 6 -0.45 11.16 5.33
CA ILE A 6 0.94 10.76 5.09
C ILE A 6 1.34 11.21 3.69
N SER A 7 2.26 12.18 3.62
CA SER A 7 2.72 12.78 2.38
C SER A 7 4.11 12.29 1.99
N GLY A 8 4.21 11.59 0.86
CA GLY A 8 5.48 11.24 0.21
C GLY A 8 5.97 12.29 -0.78
N GLY A 9 5.27 13.41 -0.90
CA GLY A 9 5.62 14.52 -1.78
C GLY A 9 6.36 15.66 -1.06
N ARG A 10 6.97 16.54 -1.85
CA ARG A 10 7.59 17.76 -1.33
C ARG A 10 6.53 18.76 -0.84
N ALA A 11 6.94 19.63 0.10
CA ALA A 11 6.14 20.77 0.53
C ALA A 11 5.72 21.63 -0.66
N LYS A 12 4.45 22.08 -0.66
CA LYS A 12 3.82 22.87 -1.73
C LYS A 12 3.86 22.23 -3.13
N GLY A 13 4.11 20.92 -3.25
CA GLY A 13 4.02 20.20 -4.51
C GLY A 13 2.57 19.86 -4.88
N ASN A 14 2.35 19.36 -6.11
CA ASN A 14 1.02 18.99 -6.60
C ASN A 14 0.28 18.02 -5.67
N ASN A 15 0.97 16.98 -5.19
CA ASN A 15 0.38 16.01 -4.26
C ASN A 15 -0.09 16.68 -2.95
N GLU A 16 0.69 17.61 -2.40
CA GLU A 16 0.28 18.32 -1.19
C GLU A 16 -0.91 19.26 -1.43
N MET A 17 -1.03 19.87 -2.61
CA MET A 17 -2.21 20.70 -2.94
C MET A 17 -3.48 19.87 -2.99
N LEU A 18 -3.45 18.70 -3.64
CA LEU A 18 -4.58 17.76 -3.66
C LEU A 18 -4.91 17.25 -2.26
N LEU A 19 -3.89 16.88 -1.48
CA LEU A 19 -4.05 16.43 -0.11
C LEU A 19 -4.74 17.49 0.74
N ARG A 20 -4.30 18.75 0.68
CA ARG A 20 -4.91 19.85 1.43
C ARG A 20 -6.37 20.07 1.05
N ALA A 21 -6.72 20.01 -0.24
CA ALA A 21 -8.09 20.13 -0.71
C ALA A 21 -8.98 19.00 -0.15
N ALA A 22 -8.47 17.75 -0.18
CA ALA A 22 -9.16 16.59 0.39
C ALA A 22 -9.34 16.72 1.91
N LEU A 23 -8.30 17.12 2.64
CA LEU A 23 -8.36 17.28 4.10
C LEU A 23 -9.33 18.37 4.53
N GLN A 24 -9.35 19.51 3.83
CA GLN A 24 -10.33 20.58 4.09
C GLN A 24 -11.77 20.07 3.94
N ALA A 25 -12.05 19.34 2.84
CA ALA A 25 -13.37 18.80 2.58
C ALA A 25 -13.76 17.71 3.61
N ALA A 26 -12.84 16.83 3.98
CA ALA A 26 -13.08 15.81 5.02
C ALA A 26 -13.42 16.48 6.37
N LYS A 27 -12.64 17.50 6.77
CA LYS A 27 -12.88 18.26 8.01
C LYS A 27 -14.26 18.94 8.02
N GLN A 28 -14.68 19.53 6.89
CA GLN A 28 -16.01 20.14 6.77
C GLN A 28 -17.13 19.13 6.98
N VAL A 29 -16.98 17.89 6.53
CA VAL A 29 -17.99 16.83 6.65
C VAL A 29 -18.02 16.25 8.07
N CYS A 30 -16.88 15.89 8.66
CA CYS A 30 -16.86 15.10 9.88
C CYS A 30 -16.25 15.79 11.11
N GLY A 31 -15.74 17.01 10.98
CA GLY A 31 -15.11 17.74 12.08
C GLY A 31 -13.84 17.11 12.64
N ALA A 32 -13.20 16.19 11.90
CA ALA A 32 -12.03 15.48 12.39
C ALA A 32 -10.84 16.41 12.68
N GLU A 33 -10.06 16.05 13.69
CA GLU A 33 -8.70 16.57 13.89
C GLU A 33 -7.81 16.04 12.77
N ILE A 34 -6.91 16.89 12.26
CA ILE A 34 -6.02 16.56 11.14
C ILE A 34 -4.58 16.68 11.57
N GLU A 35 -3.83 15.60 11.41
CA GLU A 35 -2.37 15.59 11.51
C GLU A 35 -1.77 15.28 10.13
N VAL A 36 -0.66 15.94 9.79
CA VAL A 36 0.05 15.72 8.51
C VAL A 36 1.50 15.36 8.80
N VAL A 37 1.91 14.21 8.30
CA VAL A 37 3.30 13.74 8.34
C VAL A 37 3.87 13.73 6.94
N ARG A 38 4.99 14.42 6.73
CA ARG A 38 5.78 14.31 5.49
C ARG A 38 6.88 13.29 5.70
N ILE A 39 6.91 12.25 4.87
CA ILE A 39 7.92 11.18 5.00
C ILE A 39 9.34 11.73 4.85
N HIS A 40 9.51 12.78 4.06
CA HIS A 40 10.81 13.41 3.84
C HIS A 40 11.36 14.15 5.09
N ASP A 41 10.49 14.48 6.04
CA ASP A 41 10.89 15.13 7.29
C ASP A 41 11.23 14.11 8.39
N LEU A 42 11.02 12.79 8.11
CA LEU A 42 11.31 11.69 9.01
C LEU A 42 12.69 11.07 8.73
N ASN A 43 13.38 10.69 9.79
CA ASN A 43 14.53 9.81 9.71
C ASN A 43 14.07 8.34 9.63
N LEU A 44 13.78 7.86 8.43
CA LEU A 44 13.40 6.47 8.20
C LEU A 44 14.57 5.72 7.54
N LYS A 45 15.19 4.79 8.27
CA LYS A 45 16.20 3.90 7.71
C LYS A 45 15.62 3.03 6.60
N ASN A 46 16.40 2.74 5.57
CA ASN A 46 15.96 1.84 4.50
C ASN A 46 15.82 0.39 5.01
N CYS A 47 14.81 -0.31 4.52
CA CYS A 47 14.70 -1.74 4.75
C CYS A 47 15.92 -2.46 4.15
N ILE A 48 16.59 -3.28 4.94
CA ILE A 48 17.80 -4.03 4.53
C ILE A 48 17.51 -5.46 4.04
N GLY A 49 16.23 -5.84 3.93
CA GLY A 49 15.83 -7.16 3.43
C GLY A 49 16.23 -8.35 4.31
N CYS A 50 16.49 -8.14 5.61
CA CYS A 50 16.96 -9.19 6.52
C CYS A 50 15.90 -10.23 6.93
N GLU A 51 14.63 -9.99 6.58
CA GLU A 51 13.47 -10.84 6.85
C GLU A 51 13.19 -11.16 8.33
N SER A 52 13.89 -10.55 9.28
CA SER A 52 13.75 -10.85 10.70
C SER A 52 12.31 -10.64 11.21
N CYS A 53 11.61 -9.60 10.74
CA CYS A 53 10.21 -9.34 11.07
C CYS A 53 9.28 -10.45 10.54
N MET A 54 9.47 -10.88 9.30
CA MET A 54 8.67 -11.96 8.69
C MET A 54 8.93 -13.30 9.36
N ARG A 55 10.20 -13.61 9.65
CA ARG A 55 10.58 -14.80 10.41
C ARG A 55 9.96 -14.79 11.81
N GLY A 56 10.02 -13.65 12.51
CA GLY A 56 9.35 -13.50 13.80
C GLY A 56 7.85 -13.83 13.75
N LEU A 57 7.14 -13.36 12.73
CA LEU A 57 5.70 -13.65 12.55
C LEU A 57 5.41 -15.13 12.32
N THR A 58 6.32 -15.89 11.68
CA THR A 58 6.13 -17.31 11.35
C THR A 58 6.65 -18.27 12.43
N THR A 59 7.53 -17.81 13.31
CA THR A 59 8.14 -18.62 14.39
C THR A 59 7.64 -18.25 15.80
N GLY A 60 6.56 -17.49 15.89
CA GLY A 60 5.97 -17.12 17.20
C GLY A 60 6.58 -15.88 17.87
N GLY A 61 7.43 -15.13 17.17
CA GLY A 61 7.96 -13.85 17.63
C GLY A 61 6.98 -12.69 17.46
N ASP A 62 7.43 -11.48 17.79
CA ASP A 62 6.62 -10.25 17.79
C ASP A 62 6.45 -9.60 16.40
N GLY A 63 7.23 -10.01 15.41
CA GLY A 63 7.17 -9.45 14.06
C GLY A 63 7.67 -8.02 13.93
N LYS A 64 8.43 -7.51 14.90
CA LYS A 64 8.98 -6.16 14.86
C LYS A 64 10.27 -6.08 14.04
N CYS A 65 10.48 -4.92 13.43
CA CYS A 65 11.71 -4.63 12.69
C CYS A 65 12.92 -4.58 13.63
N VAL A 66 14.06 -5.11 13.16
CA VAL A 66 15.33 -5.05 13.91
C VAL A 66 16.01 -3.67 13.84
N LEU A 67 15.68 -2.87 12.83
CA LEU A 67 16.18 -1.50 12.73
C LEU A 67 15.60 -0.65 13.84
N LYS A 68 16.49 -0.01 14.59
CA LYS A 68 16.19 0.89 15.71
C LYS A 68 16.71 2.29 15.39
N ASP A 69 16.43 3.23 16.27
CA ASP A 69 16.92 4.61 16.20
C ASP A 69 16.49 5.31 14.91
N ASP A 70 15.20 5.18 14.57
CA ASP A 70 14.53 5.91 13.51
C ASP A 70 13.07 6.22 13.91
N ASP A 71 12.38 7.03 13.10
CA ASP A 71 11.04 7.52 13.42
C ASP A 71 9.92 6.52 13.15
N MET A 72 10.24 5.26 12.80
CA MET A 72 9.21 4.27 12.46
C MET A 72 8.33 3.90 13.65
N VAL A 73 8.88 3.85 14.87
CA VAL A 73 8.12 3.58 16.09
C VAL A 73 7.12 4.71 16.35
N TRP A 74 7.60 5.95 16.33
CA TRP A 74 6.76 7.14 16.48
C TRP A 74 5.63 7.20 15.42
N LEU A 75 5.96 6.93 14.15
CA LEU A 75 4.97 6.90 13.08
C LEU A 75 3.91 5.81 13.32
N THR A 76 4.32 4.63 13.80
CA THR A 76 3.41 3.53 14.13
C THR A 76 2.42 3.92 15.24
N GLU A 77 2.86 4.67 16.25
CA GLU A 77 1.99 5.21 17.31
C GLU A 77 0.93 6.16 16.72
N ARG A 78 1.36 7.12 15.88
CA ARG A 78 0.42 8.06 15.20
C ARG A 78 -0.59 7.31 14.33
N ILE A 79 -0.16 6.25 13.63
CA ILE A 79 -1.05 5.38 12.85
C ILE A 79 -2.07 4.69 13.77
N GLY A 80 -1.64 4.22 14.95
CA GLY A 80 -2.52 3.60 15.95
C GLY A 80 -3.66 4.51 16.40
N GLU A 81 -3.36 5.78 16.65
CA GLU A 81 -4.31 6.80 17.13
C GLU A 81 -5.31 7.28 16.06
N ALA A 82 -4.98 7.16 14.79
CA ALA A 82 -5.83 7.65 13.72
C ALA A 82 -7.07 6.78 13.50
N ASP A 83 -8.18 7.40 13.17
CA ASP A 83 -9.42 6.75 12.72
C ASP A 83 -9.43 6.54 11.20
N GLY A 84 -8.70 7.38 10.48
CA GLY A 84 -8.56 7.29 9.03
C GLY A 84 -7.27 7.88 8.52
N PHE A 85 -6.97 7.57 7.25
CA PHE A 85 -5.77 7.98 6.55
C PHE A 85 -6.08 8.60 5.19
N ILE A 86 -5.31 9.62 4.80
CA ILE A 86 -5.13 10.00 3.40
C ILE A 86 -3.64 9.93 3.09
N VAL A 87 -3.24 8.99 2.23
CA VAL A 87 -1.84 8.80 1.82
C VAL A 87 -1.64 9.42 0.45
N THR A 88 -0.58 10.21 0.28
CA THR A 88 -0.25 10.76 -1.04
C THR A 88 1.23 10.59 -1.38
N ALA A 89 1.50 10.28 -2.66
CA ALA A 89 2.86 10.18 -3.18
C ALA A 89 2.97 10.69 -4.63
N PRO A 90 4.09 11.34 -5.00
CA PRO A 90 4.38 11.61 -6.40
C PRO A 90 4.68 10.31 -7.14
N ILE A 91 4.35 10.28 -8.43
CA ILE A 91 4.69 9.18 -9.33
C ILE A 91 5.95 9.54 -10.11
N TYR A 92 6.95 8.66 -10.03
CA TYR A 92 8.17 8.69 -10.83
C TYR A 92 8.31 7.35 -11.54
N ASP A 93 8.46 7.37 -12.87
CA ASP A 93 8.61 6.15 -13.68
C ASP A 93 7.57 5.07 -13.34
N LEU A 94 6.28 5.42 -13.46
CA LEU A 94 5.12 4.53 -13.29
C LEU A 94 4.74 4.17 -11.84
N ILE A 95 5.63 4.37 -10.86
CA ILE A 95 5.43 3.95 -9.45
C ILE A 95 5.51 5.14 -8.47
N PRO A 96 5.00 5.00 -7.25
CA PRO A 96 5.21 5.99 -6.20
C PRO A 96 6.69 6.21 -5.88
N SER A 97 7.02 7.36 -5.31
CA SER A 97 8.39 7.71 -4.92
C SER A 97 9.10 6.63 -4.09
N GLY A 98 10.42 6.50 -4.25
CA GLY A 98 11.22 5.52 -3.51
C GLY A 98 11.07 5.60 -1.99
N THR A 99 10.87 6.80 -1.43
CA THR A 99 10.58 6.98 0.01
C THR A 99 9.25 6.36 0.42
N MET A 100 8.22 6.43 -0.43
CA MET A 100 6.94 5.76 -0.18
C MET A 100 7.11 4.23 -0.26
N VAL A 101 7.84 3.72 -1.26
CA VAL A 101 8.13 2.28 -1.38
C VAL A 101 8.93 1.78 -0.18
N ASN A 102 9.90 2.57 0.32
CA ASN A 102 10.60 2.24 1.55
C ASN A 102 9.65 2.16 2.76
N LEU A 103 8.71 3.08 2.90
CA LEU A 103 7.69 3.03 3.96
C LEU A 103 6.85 1.75 3.87
N VAL A 104 6.43 1.34 2.66
CA VAL A 104 5.71 0.06 2.43
C VAL A 104 6.53 -1.12 2.97
N ASN A 105 7.83 -1.17 2.66
CA ASN A 105 8.71 -2.24 3.13
C ASN A 105 8.95 -2.20 4.65
N ARG A 106 9.11 -1.01 5.22
CA ARG A 106 9.30 -0.83 6.67
C ARG A 106 8.05 -1.16 7.47
N ALA A 107 6.86 -0.92 6.90
CA ALA A 107 5.58 -1.25 7.53
C ALA A 107 5.33 -2.77 7.68
N LEU A 108 6.08 -3.64 7.01
CA LEU A 108 6.04 -5.08 7.27
C LEU A 108 6.48 -5.43 8.70
N GLY A 109 7.34 -4.61 9.30
CA GLY A 109 7.92 -4.80 10.63
C GLY A 109 7.27 -4.01 11.76
N ILE A 110 6.00 -3.62 11.65
CA ILE A 110 5.29 -2.84 12.71
C ILE A 110 4.86 -3.69 13.92
N GLY A 111 4.95 -5.01 13.82
CA GLY A 111 4.67 -5.93 14.92
C GLY A 111 3.27 -6.55 14.89
N LYS A 112 3.18 -7.76 15.44
CA LYS A 112 1.95 -8.57 15.44
C LYS A 112 0.83 -7.96 16.28
N GLU A 113 1.13 -7.49 17.47
CA GLU A 113 0.13 -6.89 18.38
C GLU A 113 -0.53 -5.66 17.75
N PHE A 114 0.29 -4.79 17.15
CA PHE A 114 -0.23 -3.63 16.44
C PHE A 114 -1.13 -4.01 15.28
N GLN A 115 -0.74 -5.01 14.48
CA GLN A 115 -1.57 -5.50 13.37
C GLN A 115 -2.91 -6.06 13.86
N LEU A 116 -2.93 -6.77 14.99
CA LEU A 116 -4.16 -7.30 15.59
C LEU A 116 -5.05 -6.18 16.13
N SER A 117 -4.48 -5.16 16.78
CA SER A 117 -5.25 -4.01 17.27
C SER A 117 -5.91 -3.23 16.14
N CYS A 118 -5.20 -3.04 15.02
CA CYS A 118 -5.77 -2.42 13.82
C CYS A 118 -6.92 -3.24 13.23
N ARG A 119 -6.85 -4.57 13.24
CA ARG A 119 -7.93 -5.44 12.74
C ARG A 119 -9.21 -5.36 13.57
N ALA A 120 -9.08 -5.19 14.88
CA ALA A 120 -10.22 -5.00 15.77
C ALA A 120 -10.96 -3.66 15.50
N ASN A 121 -10.26 -2.68 14.93
CA ASN A 121 -10.77 -1.35 14.64
C ASN A 121 -10.48 -0.95 13.19
N PRO A 122 -11.30 -1.37 12.21
CA PRO A 122 -11.12 -0.99 10.81
C PRO A 122 -11.00 0.52 10.62
N LYS A 123 -10.01 0.95 9.85
CA LYS A 123 -9.70 2.36 9.60
C LYS A 123 -10.14 2.76 8.21
N VAL A 124 -10.57 4.01 8.05
CA VAL A 124 -10.92 4.58 6.74
C VAL A 124 -9.64 4.97 6.00
N GLY A 125 -9.48 4.57 4.74
CA GLY A 125 -8.32 4.89 3.93
C GLY A 125 -8.67 5.53 2.59
N ALA A 126 -7.85 6.45 2.13
CA ALA A 126 -7.87 6.95 0.75
C ALA A 126 -6.45 7.26 0.27
N VAL A 127 -6.26 7.21 -1.05
CA VAL A 127 -4.95 7.47 -1.66
C VAL A 127 -5.04 8.51 -2.77
N ILE A 128 -3.99 9.33 -2.87
CA ILE A 128 -3.81 10.32 -3.93
C ILE A 128 -2.41 10.14 -4.50
N SER A 129 -2.29 10.00 -5.82
CA SER A 129 -0.99 9.93 -6.47
C SER A 129 -1.00 10.73 -7.76
N LEU A 130 0.07 11.50 -8.00
CA LEU A 130 0.13 12.38 -9.15
C LEU A 130 1.50 12.34 -9.82
N GLY A 131 1.48 12.20 -11.14
CA GLY A 131 2.66 12.18 -12.02
C GLY A 131 2.70 13.36 -13.00
N GLY A 132 3.88 13.60 -13.54
CA GLY A 132 4.13 14.67 -14.54
C GLY A 132 3.56 14.35 -15.92
N SER A 133 3.36 13.08 -16.27
CA SER A 133 2.90 12.62 -17.58
C SER A 133 1.82 11.54 -17.40
N ASP A 134 1.58 10.75 -18.44
CA ASP A 134 0.74 9.55 -18.48
C ASP A 134 1.41 8.29 -17.88
N TRP A 135 2.66 8.39 -17.47
CA TRP A 135 3.41 7.28 -16.84
C TRP A 135 2.99 7.11 -15.36
N ILE A 136 1.79 6.56 -15.14
CA ILE A 136 1.17 6.47 -13.82
C ILE A 136 0.65 5.07 -13.48
N ASN A 137 0.78 4.09 -14.39
CA ASN A 137 -0.07 2.89 -14.43
C ASN A 137 0.14 1.92 -13.28
N PHE A 138 1.33 1.85 -12.67
CA PHE A 138 1.59 0.93 -11.55
C PHE A 138 1.46 1.60 -10.18
N SER A 139 1.16 2.90 -10.14
CA SER A 139 1.11 3.63 -8.87
C SER A 139 -0.04 3.17 -7.97
N GLU A 140 -1.21 2.88 -8.53
CA GLU A 140 -2.42 2.55 -7.77
C GLU A 140 -2.21 1.37 -6.82
N PRO A 141 -1.83 0.15 -7.27
CA PRO A 141 -1.70 -0.98 -6.36
C PRO A 141 -0.55 -0.80 -5.35
N ILE A 142 0.50 -0.06 -5.70
CA ILE A 142 1.65 0.14 -4.81
C ILE A 142 1.31 1.14 -3.70
N ILE A 143 0.61 2.24 -4.01
CA ILE A 143 0.23 3.21 -2.97
C ILE A 143 -0.84 2.63 -2.04
N ASP A 144 -1.73 1.78 -2.53
CA ASP A 144 -2.70 1.05 -1.72
C ASP A 144 -2.03 0.11 -0.71
N LEU A 145 -0.91 -0.53 -1.09
CA LEU A 145 -0.11 -1.35 -0.17
C LEU A 145 0.37 -0.56 1.05
N THR A 146 0.55 0.75 0.92
CA THR A 146 0.91 1.60 2.07
C THR A 146 -0.18 1.51 3.13
N LEU A 147 -1.44 1.70 2.77
CA LEU A 147 -2.57 1.59 3.71
C LEU A 147 -2.68 0.18 4.30
N CYS A 148 -2.60 -0.86 3.44
CA CYS A 148 -2.67 -2.25 3.89
C CYS A 148 -1.56 -2.64 4.86
N ASN A 149 -0.35 -2.12 4.68
CA ASN A 149 0.78 -2.46 5.53
C ASN A 149 0.85 -1.61 6.79
N LEU A 150 0.46 -0.33 6.72
CA LEU A 150 0.39 0.54 7.89
C LEU A 150 -0.76 0.15 8.83
N SER A 151 -1.87 -0.30 8.28
CA SER A 151 -3.01 -0.79 9.07
C SER A 151 -3.67 -1.96 8.34
N LYS A 152 -3.51 -3.17 8.85
CA LYS A 152 -4.06 -4.41 8.25
C LYS A 152 -5.59 -4.44 8.10
N SER A 153 -6.26 -3.39 8.54
CA SER A 153 -7.71 -3.23 8.47
C SER A 153 -8.15 -1.97 7.73
N ALA A 154 -7.24 -1.27 7.08
CA ALA A 154 -7.63 -0.08 6.33
C ALA A 154 -8.51 -0.46 5.14
N VAL A 155 -9.73 0.10 5.12
CA VAL A 155 -10.67 0.00 4.00
C VAL A 155 -10.44 1.20 3.10
N VAL A 156 -9.98 0.95 1.88
CA VAL A 156 -9.83 2.00 0.88
C VAL A 156 -11.21 2.43 0.40
N VAL A 157 -11.58 3.68 0.67
CA VAL A 157 -12.90 4.21 0.28
C VAL A 157 -12.86 4.96 -1.04
N ASP A 158 -11.70 5.54 -1.40
CA ASP A 158 -11.56 6.28 -2.65
C ASP A 158 -10.09 6.40 -3.07
N ARG A 159 -9.87 6.61 -4.38
CA ARG A 159 -8.55 6.82 -5.00
C ARG A 159 -8.58 7.97 -5.98
N LEU A 160 -7.49 8.71 -6.06
CA LEU A 160 -7.27 9.73 -7.07
C LEU A 160 -5.86 9.58 -7.66
N ILE A 161 -5.76 9.04 -8.86
CA ILE A 161 -4.52 8.89 -9.61
C ILE A 161 -4.55 9.84 -10.79
N VAL A 162 -3.60 10.78 -10.86
CA VAL A 162 -3.58 11.89 -11.83
C VAL A 162 -2.26 11.94 -12.59
N GLY A 163 -2.33 12.13 -13.90
CA GLY A 163 -1.18 12.42 -14.77
C GLY A 163 -1.12 13.89 -15.22
N HIS A 164 -0.15 14.19 -16.10
CA HIS A 164 -0.06 15.46 -16.84
C HIS A 164 0.06 16.75 -16.01
N ASN A 165 0.72 16.69 -14.84
CA ASN A 165 0.98 17.85 -14.00
C ASN A 165 2.49 17.98 -13.67
N PRO A 166 3.34 18.34 -14.66
CA PRO A 166 4.80 18.30 -14.50
C PRO A 166 5.37 19.43 -13.62
N ALA A 167 4.72 20.59 -13.58
CA ALA A 167 5.23 21.72 -12.80
C ALA A 167 4.74 21.72 -11.35
N PRO A 168 5.53 22.24 -10.40
CA PRO A 168 5.13 22.36 -9.01
C PRO A 168 3.83 23.16 -8.83
N SER A 169 2.92 22.66 -8.00
CA SER A 169 1.63 23.29 -7.69
C SER A 169 0.71 23.56 -8.88
N MET A 170 1.10 23.16 -10.07
CA MET A 170 0.34 23.39 -11.32
C MET A 170 -1.08 22.81 -11.24
N VAL A 171 -1.28 21.76 -10.49
CA VAL A 171 -2.58 21.08 -10.34
C VAL A 171 -3.68 22.02 -9.84
N VAL A 172 -3.34 23.11 -9.14
CA VAL A 172 -4.34 24.07 -8.64
C VAL A 172 -5.06 24.82 -9.76
N LEU A 173 -4.51 24.82 -10.98
CA LEU A 173 -5.13 25.39 -12.17
C LEU A 173 -6.16 24.42 -12.82
N ASN A 174 -6.21 23.18 -12.37
CA ASN A 174 -7.14 22.19 -12.88
C ASN A 174 -8.32 22.01 -11.92
N ASP A 175 -9.36 22.82 -12.13
CA ASP A 175 -10.55 22.86 -11.26
C ASP A 175 -11.22 21.48 -11.12
N ALA A 176 -11.26 20.69 -12.20
CA ALA A 176 -11.88 19.36 -12.18
C ALA A 176 -11.11 18.39 -11.27
N VAL A 177 -9.77 18.38 -11.35
CA VAL A 177 -8.92 17.55 -10.51
C VAL A 177 -8.96 18.03 -9.05
N MET A 178 -8.94 19.33 -8.83
CA MET A 178 -9.09 19.91 -7.47
C MET A 178 -10.44 19.55 -6.85
N GLU A 179 -11.55 19.61 -7.63
CA GLU A 179 -12.86 19.21 -7.14
C GLU A 179 -12.93 17.69 -6.89
N ARG A 180 -12.31 16.88 -7.72
CA ARG A 180 -12.23 15.43 -7.50
C ARG A 180 -11.45 15.10 -6.21
N ALA A 181 -10.41 15.86 -5.87
CA ALA A 181 -9.72 15.74 -4.59
C ALA A 181 -10.62 16.12 -3.40
N ARG A 182 -11.43 17.19 -3.51
CA ARG A 182 -12.42 17.55 -2.48
C ARG A 182 -13.47 16.44 -2.31
N GLN A 183 -13.94 15.85 -3.44
CA GLN A 183 -14.89 14.74 -3.38
C GLN A 183 -14.31 13.53 -2.64
N LEU A 184 -13.04 13.17 -2.90
CA LEU A 184 -12.33 12.13 -2.14
C LEU A 184 -12.31 12.47 -0.63
N GLY A 185 -12.07 13.72 -0.29
CA GLY A 185 -12.12 14.18 1.11
C GLY A 185 -13.52 14.03 1.72
N ARG A 186 -14.59 14.39 1.01
CA ARG A 186 -15.98 14.18 1.46
C ARG A 186 -16.26 12.69 1.68
N ASN A 187 -15.85 11.83 0.75
CA ASN A 187 -16.01 10.38 0.87
C ASN A 187 -15.33 9.82 2.12
N VAL A 188 -14.12 10.31 2.43
CA VAL A 188 -13.41 9.95 3.68
C VAL A 188 -14.19 10.44 4.91
N GLY A 189 -14.67 11.68 4.90
CA GLY A 189 -15.46 12.25 6.01
C GLY A 189 -16.75 11.47 6.28
N GLU A 190 -17.49 11.13 5.24
CA GLU A 190 -18.71 10.32 5.33
C GLU A 190 -18.44 8.91 5.84
N ALA A 191 -17.37 8.27 5.35
CA ALA A 191 -16.98 6.95 5.84
C ALA A 191 -16.57 6.97 7.32
N LEU A 192 -15.90 8.04 7.78
CA LEU A 192 -15.58 8.23 9.20
C LEU A 192 -16.82 8.41 10.07
N LEU A 193 -17.84 9.12 9.59
CA LEU A 193 -19.12 9.24 10.29
C LEU A 193 -19.81 7.88 10.38
N LYS A 194 -19.91 7.12 9.27
CA LYS A 194 -20.47 5.76 9.26
C LYS A 194 -19.73 4.86 10.24
N ARG A 195 -18.38 4.89 10.21
CA ARG A 195 -17.55 4.10 11.14
C ARG A 195 -17.85 4.45 12.60
N ARG A 196 -17.91 5.74 12.94
CA ARG A 196 -18.27 6.22 14.29
C ARG A 196 -19.62 5.68 14.76
N ASP A 197 -20.58 5.66 13.84
CA ASP A 197 -21.97 5.26 14.12
C ASP A 197 -22.19 3.74 13.98
N GLY A 198 -21.11 2.95 13.85
CA GLY A 198 -21.16 1.48 13.72
C GLY A 198 -21.77 0.98 12.41
N GLN A 199 -21.87 1.83 11.40
CA GLN A 199 -22.41 1.49 10.09
C GLN A 199 -21.31 0.95 9.16
N SER A 200 -21.69 0.12 8.19
CA SER A 200 -20.76 -0.36 7.17
C SER A 200 -20.33 0.75 6.22
N PHE A 201 -19.09 0.71 5.80
CA PHE A 201 -18.52 1.60 4.79
C PHE A 201 -17.62 0.81 3.85
N GLY A 202 -17.40 1.31 2.65
CA GLY A 202 -16.62 0.64 1.62
C GLY A 202 -16.22 1.60 0.52
N TYR A 203 -15.72 1.06 -0.57
CA TYR A 203 -15.26 1.82 -1.72
C TYR A 203 -16.42 2.55 -2.42
N VAL A 204 -16.23 3.83 -2.67
CA VAL A 204 -17.20 4.72 -3.36
C VAL A 204 -16.53 5.56 -4.45
N GLY A 205 -15.25 5.28 -4.75
CA GLY A 205 -14.50 5.95 -5.82
C GLY A 205 -14.84 5.43 -7.21
N ASP A 206 -13.99 5.80 -8.19
CA ASP A 206 -14.16 5.37 -9.58
C ASP A 206 -14.04 3.85 -9.70
N SER A 207 -14.93 3.23 -10.48
CA SER A 207 -14.94 1.80 -10.70
C SER A 207 -13.62 1.30 -11.30
N GLY A 208 -13.08 0.23 -10.73
CA GLY A 208 -11.97 -0.54 -11.29
C GLY A 208 -12.46 -1.79 -12.03
N VAL A 209 -11.52 -2.62 -12.47
CA VAL A 209 -11.83 -3.90 -13.11
C VAL A 209 -12.13 -4.97 -12.06
N CYS A 210 -11.38 -4.99 -10.96
CA CYS A 210 -11.55 -5.97 -9.89
C CYS A 210 -12.75 -5.61 -8.99
N PRO A 211 -13.71 -6.52 -8.79
CA PRO A 211 -14.88 -6.25 -7.95
C PRO A 211 -14.56 -6.23 -6.45
N VAL A 212 -13.42 -6.79 -6.04
CA VAL A 212 -13.02 -6.89 -4.63
C VAL A 212 -12.29 -5.63 -4.17
N CYS A 213 -11.23 -5.24 -4.88
CA CYS A 213 -10.36 -4.14 -4.47
C CYS A 213 -10.38 -2.95 -5.43
N HIS A 214 -11.16 -3.02 -6.50
CA HIS A 214 -11.32 -1.98 -7.53
C HIS A 214 -10.02 -1.60 -8.26
N CYS A 215 -8.98 -2.46 -8.21
CA CYS A 215 -7.77 -2.29 -9.02
C CYS A 215 -8.09 -2.33 -10.51
N LYS A 216 -7.46 -1.46 -11.29
CA LYS A 216 -7.67 -1.34 -12.73
C LYS A 216 -6.80 -2.29 -13.56
N LEU A 217 -5.88 -3.02 -12.93
CA LEU A 217 -4.94 -3.93 -13.60
C LEU A 217 -5.42 -5.37 -13.54
N LEU A 218 -5.06 -6.14 -14.58
CA LEU A 218 -5.23 -7.59 -14.65
C LEU A 218 -3.92 -8.24 -15.03
N GLU A 219 -3.62 -9.37 -14.40
CA GLU A 219 -2.52 -10.28 -14.73
C GLU A 219 -3.06 -11.46 -15.56
N MET A 220 -2.47 -11.70 -16.72
CA MET A 220 -2.79 -12.88 -17.55
C MET A 220 -2.07 -14.11 -17.00
N ARG A 221 -2.81 -15.16 -16.68
CA ARG A 221 -2.30 -16.44 -16.11
C ARG A 221 -2.26 -17.59 -17.12
N GLY A 222 -2.47 -17.33 -18.40
CA GLY A 222 -2.60 -18.33 -19.46
C GLY A 222 -3.99 -18.98 -19.52
N ASN A 223 -4.31 -19.68 -20.61
CA ASN A 223 -5.59 -20.39 -20.82
C ASN A 223 -6.84 -19.53 -20.50
N ASN A 224 -6.84 -18.26 -20.91
CA ASN A 224 -7.88 -17.28 -20.61
C ASN A 224 -8.07 -16.97 -19.11
N GLN A 225 -7.20 -17.47 -18.24
CA GLN A 225 -7.24 -17.15 -16.81
C GLN A 225 -6.60 -15.80 -16.55
N VAL A 226 -7.21 -15.02 -15.68
CA VAL A 226 -6.70 -13.74 -15.21
C VAL A 226 -6.74 -13.67 -13.67
N ALA A 227 -5.95 -12.81 -13.11
CA ALA A 227 -6.02 -12.48 -11.69
C ALA A 227 -5.84 -10.97 -11.46
N CYS A 228 -6.41 -10.47 -10.40
CA CYS A 228 -6.07 -9.15 -9.91
C CYS A 228 -4.67 -9.19 -9.29
N PRO A 229 -3.68 -8.41 -9.77
CA PRO A 229 -2.32 -8.46 -9.24
C PRO A 229 -2.23 -7.99 -7.78
N TYR A 230 -3.22 -7.23 -7.31
CA TYR A 230 -3.24 -6.68 -5.96
C TYR A 230 -3.88 -7.66 -4.95
N CYS A 231 -5.14 -8.11 -5.16
CA CYS A 231 -5.84 -8.96 -4.19
C CYS A 231 -5.87 -10.45 -4.54
N ASP A 232 -5.42 -10.84 -5.75
CA ASP A 232 -5.45 -12.22 -6.28
C ASP A 232 -6.87 -12.79 -6.49
N ALA A 233 -7.91 -11.96 -6.57
CA ALA A 233 -9.18 -12.41 -7.09
C ALA A 233 -8.99 -12.88 -8.53
N ARG A 234 -9.51 -14.08 -8.87
CA ARG A 234 -9.28 -14.77 -10.14
C ARG A 234 -10.51 -14.76 -11.01
N GLY A 235 -10.32 -14.88 -12.30
CA GLY A 235 -11.42 -14.94 -13.24
C GLY A 235 -11.01 -15.55 -14.57
N THR A 236 -11.98 -15.69 -15.45
CA THR A 236 -11.79 -16.25 -16.79
C THR A 236 -12.30 -15.26 -17.83
N LEU A 237 -11.51 -14.98 -18.85
CA LEU A 237 -11.92 -14.23 -20.02
C LEU A 237 -12.70 -15.15 -20.97
N THR A 238 -13.89 -14.73 -21.35
CA THR A 238 -14.75 -15.41 -22.33
C THR A 238 -15.09 -14.46 -23.46
N VAL A 239 -15.43 -15.00 -24.62
CA VAL A 239 -15.94 -14.21 -25.75
C VAL A 239 -17.42 -14.57 -25.95
N VAL A 240 -18.28 -13.57 -25.78
CA VAL A 240 -19.72 -13.69 -25.98
C VAL A 240 -20.13 -12.57 -26.93
N ASP A 241 -20.78 -12.88 -28.03
CA ASP A 241 -21.24 -11.90 -29.03
C ASP A 241 -20.11 -10.96 -29.53
N ARG A 242 -18.93 -11.53 -29.79
CA ARG A 242 -17.69 -10.79 -30.20
C ARG A 242 -17.17 -9.79 -29.16
N GLN A 243 -17.64 -9.86 -27.92
CA GLN A 243 -17.17 -9.04 -26.81
C GLN A 243 -16.42 -9.90 -25.79
N VAL A 244 -15.30 -9.40 -25.31
CA VAL A 244 -14.58 -10.02 -24.19
C VAL A 244 -15.35 -9.75 -22.91
N LYS A 245 -15.72 -10.82 -22.20
CA LYS A 245 -16.33 -10.74 -20.87
C LYS A 245 -15.40 -11.38 -19.84
N LEU A 246 -15.33 -10.78 -18.67
CA LEU A 246 -14.60 -11.30 -17.53
C LEU A 246 -15.60 -11.89 -16.53
N VAL A 247 -15.45 -13.17 -16.25
CA VAL A 247 -16.24 -13.90 -15.24
C VAL A 247 -15.34 -14.16 -14.05
N TRP A 248 -15.68 -13.59 -12.93
CA TRP A 248 -14.92 -13.72 -11.68
C TRP A 248 -15.29 -14.99 -10.93
N ASP A 249 -14.29 -15.62 -10.29
CA ASP A 249 -14.45 -16.78 -9.42
C ASP A 249 -14.82 -16.32 -8.01
N GLU A 250 -16.02 -16.64 -7.55
CA GLU A 250 -16.57 -16.23 -6.24
C GLU A 250 -15.70 -16.73 -5.09
N ASP A 251 -15.23 -18.00 -5.12
CA ASP A 251 -14.38 -18.55 -4.08
C ASP A 251 -13.07 -17.78 -3.92
N SER A 252 -12.45 -17.39 -5.04
CA SER A 252 -11.21 -16.59 -5.02
C SER A 252 -11.44 -15.14 -4.55
N MET A 253 -12.62 -14.58 -4.79
CA MET A 253 -12.99 -13.26 -4.27
C MET A 253 -13.16 -13.29 -2.75
N GLU A 254 -13.82 -14.30 -2.21
CA GLU A 254 -14.01 -14.46 -0.76
C GLU A 254 -12.71 -14.82 -0.03
N LYS A 255 -11.81 -15.57 -0.68
CA LYS A 255 -10.53 -16.03 -0.13
C LYS A 255 -9.33 -15.20 -0.60
N ASN A 256 -9.58 -13.98 -1.04
CA ASN A 256 -8.54 -13.11 -1.58
C ASN A 256 -7.41 -12.80 -0.57
N ARG A 257 -6.30 -12.25 -1.07
CA ARG A 257 -5.03 -12.01 -0.34
C ARG A 257 -5.19 -11.19 0.94
N PHE A 258 -6.18 -10.30 1.02
CA PHE A 258 -6.39 -9.39 2.14
C PHE A 258 -7.35 -9.92 3.20
N THR A 259 -7.93 -11.09 2.99
CA THR A 259 -8.76 -11.77 3.99
C THR A 259 -7.89 -12.48 5.04
N VAL A 260 -8.51 -12.84 6.17
CA VAL A 260 -7.84 -13.66 7.20
C VAL A 260 -7.37 -14.99 6.60
N TYR A 261 -8.16 -15.58 5.71
CA TYR A 261 -7.79 -16.81 4.99
C TYR A 261 -6.53 -16.60 4.13
N GLY A 262 -6.54 -15.61 3.22
CA GLY A 262 -5.43 -15.37 2.32
C GLY A 262 -4.13 -15.05 3.05
N GLU A 263 -4.19 -14.26 4.13
CA GLU A 263 -3.02 -13.97 4.94
C GLU A 263 -2.52 -15.22 5.71
N THR A 264 -3.43 -16.06 6.20
CA THR A 264 -3.06 -17.30 6.90
C THR A 264 -2.34 -18.24 5.95
N GLU A 265 -2.86 -18.44 4.73
CA GLU A 265 -2.23 -19.29 3.72
C GLU A 265 -0.87 -18.72 3.28
N HIS A 266 -0.76 -17.41 3.12
CA HIS A 266 0.52 -16.75 2.83
C HIS A 266 1.56 -17.03 3.93
N ARG A 267 1.22 -16.88 5.19
CA ARG A 267 2.11 -17.17 6.33
C ARG A 267 2.49 -18.64 6.41
N LYS A 268 1.55 -19.56 6.15
CA LYS A 268 1.85 -21.01 6.05
C LYS A 268 2.88 -21.30 4.95
N GLY A 269 2.69 -20.70 3.76
CA GLY A 269 3.63 -20.84 2.64
C GLY A 269 5.04 -20.40 3.00
N ILE A 270 5.20 -19.26 3.66
CA ILE A 270 6.49 -18.78 4.16
C ILE A 270 7.09 -19.76 5.19
N GLY A 271 6.29 -20.22 6.15
CA GLY A 271 6.72 -21.19 7.16
C GLY A 271 7.21 -22.51 6.57
N LEU A 272 6.50 -23.04 5.56
CA LEU A 272 6.91 -24.23 4.82
C LEU A 272 8.20 -23.99 4.04
N GLY A 273 8.41 -22.81 3.46
CA GLY A 273 9.66 -22.41 2.81
C GLY A 273 10.84 -22.44 3.77
N HIS A 274 10.69 -21.84 4.95
CA HIS A 274 11.72 -21.88 5.99
C HIS A 274 12.03 -23.30 6.47
N LYS A 275 11.02 -24.13 6.66
CA LYS A 275 11.20 -25.54 7.03
C LYS A 275 11.98 -26.29 5.97
N ARG A 276 11.61 -26.17 4.70
CA ARG A 276 12.31 -26.77 3.56
C ARG A 276 13.77 -26.30 3.48
N ALA A 277 14.04 -25.02 3.71
CA ALA A 277 15.40 -24.49 3.73
C ALA A 277 16.22 -25.06 4.88
N ALA A 278 15.64 -25.25 6.06
CA ALA A 278 16.30 -25.87 7.19
C ALA A 278 16.64 -27.35 6.94
N GLU A 279 15.70 -28.11 6.36
CA GLU A 279 15.87 -29.53 6.00
C GLU A 279 16.94 -29.75 4.91
N ASN A 280 17.14 -28.75 4.03
CA ASN A 280 18.11 -28.84 2.93
C ASN A 280 19.36 -27.95 3.15
N ARG A 281 19.67 -27.62 4.39
CA ARG A 281 20.73 -26.65 4.74
C ARG A 281 22.09 -26.98 4.14
N GLU A 282 22.46 -28.24 4.16
CA GLU A 282 23.76 -28.70 3.65
C GLU A 282 23.83 -28.57 2.12
N GLN A 283 22.83 -29.05 1.43
CA GLN A 283 22.70 -28.91 -0.04
C GLN A 283 22.70 -27.46 -0.49
N ILE A 284 22.03 -26.55 0.27
CA ILE A 284 22.03 -25.10 0.00
C ILE A 284 23.46 -24.58 0.12
N ARG A 285 24.20 -24.97 1.20
CA ARG A 285 25.59 -24.54 1.42
C ARG A 285 26.51 -24.99 0.29
N GLU A 286 26.41 -26.25 -0.11
CA GLU A 286 27.21 -26.79 -1.23
C GLU A 286 26.93 -26.04 -2.54
N ARG A 287 25.68 -25.82 -2.85
CA ARG A 287 25.30 -25.09 -4.07
C ARG A 287 25.70 -23.60 -4.03
N MET A 288 25.66 -22.97 -2.87
CA MET A 288 26.14 -21.60 -2.69
C MET A 288 27.66 -21.53 -2.89
N ALA A 289 28.44 -22.48 -2.32
CA ALA A 289 29.88 -22.53 -2.51
C ALA A 289 30.29 -22.68 -3.99
N ALA A 290 29.52 -23.43 -4.78
CA ALA A 290 29.74 -23.57 -6.22
C ALA A 290 29.46 -22.25 -7.01
N LEU A 291 28.85 -21.28 -6.40
CA LEU A 291 28.53 -19.97 -7.00
C LEU A 291 29.42 -18.82 -6.45
N GLU A 292 30.35 -19.11 -5.54
CA GLU A 292 31.25 -18.10 -4.97
C GLU A 292 32.16 -17.48 -6.04
N ASP A 293 32.69 -18.30 -6.93
CA ASP A 293 33.38 -17.82 -8.12
C ASP A 293 32.41 -17.65 -9.27
N PHE A 294 31.83 -16.45 -9.40
CA PHE A 294 30.97 -16.09 -10.50
C PHE A 294 31.70 -15.44 -11.71
N GLY A 295 33.05 -15.50 -11.72
CA GLY A 295 33.88 -14.94 -12.79
C GLY A 295 33.92 -13.42 -12.86
N GLY A 296 33.53 -12.72 -11.77
CA GLY A 296 33.44 -11.28 -11.69
C GLY A 296 33.92 -10.72 -10.36
N THR A 297 33.87 -9.40 -10.23
CA THR A 297 34.26 -8.69 -9.00
C THR A 297 33.12 -7.78 -8.55
N ILE A 298 32.79 -7.82 -7.24
CA ILE A 298 31.88 -6.84 -6.63
C ILE A 298 32.68 -5.55 -6.41
N ILE A 299 32.25 -4.48 -7.10
CA ILE A 299 32.90 -3.17 -6.98
C ILE A 299 32.14 -2.26 -6.00
N LEU A 300 32.88 -1.49 -5.23
CA LEU A 300 32.37 -0.46 -4.35
C LEU A 300 32.97 0.89 -4.72
N PRO A 301 32.24 2.01 -4.53
CA PRO A 301 32.83 3.33 -4.71
C PRO A 301 33.95 3.56 -3.70
N GLU A 302 35.04 4.20 -4.12
CA GLU A 302 36.05 4.70 -3.19
C GLU A 302 35.40 5.72 -2.27
N ARG A 303 35.39 5.46 -0.98
CA ARG A 303 34.96 6.42 0.03
C ARG A 303 36.21 7.07 0.60
N ASN A 304 36.41 8.35 0.31
CA ASN A 304 37.43 9.13 1.02
C ASN A 304 37.14 9.03 2.52
N ALA A 305 38.11 8.56 3.28
CA ALA A 305 38.10 8.39 4.73
C ALA A 305 37.99 9.74 5.45
#